data_9cd272a964435bb77e0d984af63f71f1
#
_entry.id   9cd272a964435bb77e0d984af63f71f1
#
_cell.length_a   1.000
_cell.length_b   1.000
_cell.length_c   1.000
_cell.angle_alpha   90.00
_cell.angle_beta   90.00
_cell.angle_gamma   90.00
#
_symmetry.space_group_name_H-M   'P 1'
#
loop_
_entity.id
_entity.type
_entity.pdbx_description
1 polymer ?
#
loop_
_entity_poly.entity_id
_entity_poly.type
_entity_poly.pdbx_seq_one_letter_code
_entity_poly.pdbx_strand_id
1 'polypeptide(L)'
;KNEYSFLQTEIIGESTLKEKIICIKIGEGKRKLMINASHHANEWITSLVVMLFLEKYLYCYKNKIKYKNYDIQKLWKKATIYIVPMVNPDGVNFSLGKLKNKYYLEKWKEYSNILDRWKANINGVDLNLNYPAGWEIAVSNKKKLGIYNAGLRDYPGNKSLSEIETINMVNLTRKYLFDMTISLHSQGREIYGPNKKENKKAYEIGKKFEKN
;
A
#
# COMPACT_ATOMS: atom_id res chain seq x y z
N LYS A 1 8.51 12.69 -14.92
CA LYS A 1 9.26 13.83 -14.30
C LYS A 1 9.31 15.08 -15.18
N ASN A 2 9.48 14.93 -16.49
CA ASN A 2 9.66 16.09 -17.39
C ASN A 2 8.40 16.97 -17.50
N GLU A 3 7.22 16.43 -17.32
CA GLU A 3 5.97 17.18 -17.41
C GLU A 3 5.61 17.93 -16.11
N TYR A 4 6.00 17.38 -14.94
CA TYR A 4 5.73 17.93 -13.61
C TYR A 4 7.04 18.11 -12.84
N SER A 5 7.75 19.22 -13.11
CA SER A 5 9.07 19.53 -12.52
C SER A 5 9.05 19.68 -11.00
N PHE A 6 7.87 20.00 -10.45
CA PHE A 6 7.64 20.11 -8.99
C PHE A 6 7.39 18.78 -8.29
N LEU A 7 7.36 17.66 -9.02
CA LEU A 7 7.15 16.33 -8.46
C LEU A 7 8.41 15.87 -7.70
N GLN A 8 8.26 15.56 -6.43
CA GLN A 8 9.31 14.99 -5.60
C GLN A 8 9.14 13.48 -5.47
N THR A 9 10.23 12.75 -5.61
CA THR A 9 10.24 11.28 -5.43
C THR A 9 11.37 10.87 -4.49
N GLU A 10 11.12 9.88 -3.66
CA GLU A 10 12.06 9.29 -2.72
C GLU A 10 12.02 7.77 -2.87
N ILE A 11 13.19 7.12 -2.89
CA ILE A 11 13.28 5.67 -2.73
C ILE A 11 13.27 5.41 -1.24
N ILE A 12 12.23 4.73 -0.74
CA ILE A 12 12.05 4.43 0.68
C ILE A 12 12.71 3.11 1.09
N GLY A 13 13.20 2.37 0.14
CA GLY A 13 13.89 1.10 0.30
C GLY A 13 13.76 0.24 -0.94
N GLU A 14 14.16 -1.02 -0.79
CA GLU A 14 14.09 -2.04 -1.84
C GLU A 14 13.24 -3.22 -1.33
N SER A 15 12.66 -3.97 -2.26
CA SER A 15 12.00 -5.25 -1.98
C SER A 15 13.01 -6.38 -1.77
N THR A 16 12.53 -7.57 -1.51
CA THR A 16 13.36 -8.78 -1.38
C THR A 16 14.24 -9.02 -2.61
N LEU A 17 13.73 -8.75 -3.82
CA LEU A 17 14.46 -8.92 -5.09
C LEU A 17 15.09 -7.62 -5.61
N LYS A 18 15.26 -6.63 -4.73
CA LYS A 18 15.92 -5.36 -5.02
C LYS A 18 15.17 -4.42 -5.96
N GLU A 19 13.87 -4.62 -6.11
CA GLU A 19 13.02 -3.64 -6.78
C GLU A 19 12.85 -2.41 -5.88
N LYS A 20 12.96 -1.22 -6.46
CA LYS A 20 12.86 0.04 -5.71
C LYS A 20 11.43 0.30 -5.27
N ILE A 21 11.21 0.54 -3.99
CA ILE A 21 9.94 1.02 -3.45
C ILE A 21 9.98 2.55 -3.42
N ILE A 22 9.10 3.17 -4.19
CA ILE A 22 9.12 4.61 -4.42
C ILE A 22 7.99 5.27 -3.63
N CYS A 23 8.31 6.38 -2.98
CA CYS A 23 7.34 7.32 -2.42
C CYS A 23 7.33 8.61 -3.26
N ILE A 24 6.15 9.03 -3.66
CA ILE A 24 5.91 10.27 -4.40
C ILE A 24 5.30 11.29 -3.44
N LYS A 25 5.87 12.49 -3.40
CA LYS A 25 5.40 13.56 -2.53
C LYS A 25 4.80 14.68 -3.35
N ILE A 26 3.58 15.10 -3.02
CA ILE A 26 2.86 16.20 -3.63
C ILE A 26 2.22 17.10 -2.56
N GLY A 27 2.15 18.40 -2.84
CA GLY A 27 1.67 19.40 -1.86
C GLY A 27 2.76 19.89 -0.94
N GLU A 28 2.46 20.98 -0.22
CA GLU A 28 3.38 21.70 0.67
C GLU A 28 2.74 22.08 2.02
N GLY A 29 1.54 21.55 2.28
CA GLY A 29 0.81 21.83 3.50
C GLY A 29 1.34 21.07 4.72
N LYS A 30 0.99 21.57 5.91
CA LYS A 30 1.45 20.99 7.19
C LYS A 30 0.85 19.61 7.49
N ARG A 31 -0.39 19.33 7.04
CA ARG A 31 -1.02 18.02 7.24
C ARG A 31 -0.40 16.99 6.31
N LYS A 32 -0.01 15.85 6.86
CA LYS A 32 0.65 14.78 6.13
C LYS A 32 -0.28 13.58 5.98
N LEU A 33 -0.58 13.23 4.73
CA LEU A 33 -1.38 12.07 4.41
C LEU A 33 -0.53 11.07 3.66
N MET A 34 -0.69 9.78 3.97
CA MET A 34 -0.09 8.69 3.20
C MET A 34 -1.20 7.92 2.46
N ILE A 35 -0.96 7.67 1.18
CA ILE A 35 -1.77 6.75 0.37
C ILE A 35 -0.83 5.66 -0.12
N ASN A 36 -1.18 4.41 0.10
CA ASN A 36 -0.40 3.28 -0.38
C ASN A 36 -1.29 2.26 -1.09
N ALA A 37 -0.68 1.48 -1.98
CA ALA A 37 -1.38 0.52 -2.82
C ALA A 37 -0.53 -0.75 -3.00
N SER A 38 -1.17 -1.82 -3.46
CA SER A 38 -0.55 -3.11 -3.77
C SER A 38 0.30 -3.67 -2.62
N HIS A 39 -0.24 -3.69 -1.40
CA HIS A 39 0.25 -4.56 -0.33
C HIS A 39 0.08 -6.03 -0.72
N HIS A 40 -1.10 -6.36 -1.26
CA HIS A 40 -1.36 -7.67 -1.81
C HIS A 40 -1.01 -7.71 -3.30
N ALA A 41 -0.30 -8.74 -3.68
CA ALA A 41 0.24 -8.88 -5.03
C ALA A 41 -0.83 -8.91 -6.12
N ASN A 42 -1.93 -9.64 -5.88
CA ASN A 42 -3.05 -9.76 -6.82
C ASN A 42 -3.96 -8.52 -6.89
N GLU A 43 -3.71 -7.52 -6.03
CA GLU A 43 -4.45 -6.27 -6.00
C GLU A 43 -3.72 -5.13 -6.74
N TRP A 44 -2.89 -5.47 -7.73
CA TRP A 44 -2.08 -4.53 -8.51
C TRP A 44 -2.88 -3.41 -9.19
N ILE A 45 -4.19 -3.63 -9.42
CA ILE A 45 -5.10 -2.60 -9.94
C ILE A 45 -5.13 -1.35 -9.05
N THR A 46 -4.90 -1.49 -7.75
CA THR A 46 -4.86 -0.36 -6.81
C THR A 46 -3.71 0.59 -7.10
N SER A 47 -2.58 0.10 -7.63
CA SER A 47 -1.48 0.95 -8.13
C SER A 47 -1.94 1.82 -9.30
N LEU A 48 -2.70 1.28 -10.25
CA LEU A 48 -3.23 2.06 -11.36
C LEU A 48 -4.20 3.13 -10.88
N VAL A 49 -5.09 2.79 -9.94
CA VAL A 49 -6.05 3.75 -9.37
C VAL A 49 -5.34 4.93 -8.70
N VAL A 50 -4.31 4.66 -7.87
CA VAL A 50 -3.58 5.73 -7.20
C VAL A 50 -2.76 6.58 -8.18
N MET A 51 -2.22 5.97 -9.24
CA MET A 51 -1.49 6.71 -10.27
C MET A 51 -2.40 7.57 -11.14
N LEU A 52 -3.62 7.13 -11.46
CA LEU A 52 -4.64 7.94 -12.12
C LEU A 52 -5.08 9.12 -11.24
N PHE A 53 -5.24 8.87 -9.93
CA PHE A 53 -5.50 9.96 -8.98
C PHE A 53 -4.36 10.98 -8.99
N LEU A 54 -3.12 10.53 -8.91
CA LEU A 54 -1.93 11.38 -8.93
C LEU A 54 -1.89 12.23 -10.20
N GLU A 55 -2.03 11.61 -11.36
CA GLU A 55 -2.06 12.30 -12.66
C GLU A 55 -3.12 13.40 -12.68
N LYS A 56 -4.35 13.06 -12.31
CA LYS A 56 -5.45 14.02 -12.29
C LYS A 56 -5.21 15.17 -11.32
N TYR A 57 -4.67 14.87 -10.14
CA TYR A 57 -4.34 15.89 -9.12
C TYR A 57 -3.27 16.85 -9.64
N LEU A 58 -2.18 16.34 -10.23
CA LEU A 58 -1.08 17.12 -10.80
C LEU A 58 -1.54 17.97 -11.99
N TYR A 59 -2.35 17.40 -12.88
CA TYR A 59 -2.94 18.13 -13.99
C TYR A 59 -3.78 19.30 -13.52
N CYS A 60 -4.66 19.09 -12.55
CA CYS A 60 -5.50 20.16 -11.99
C CYS A 60 -4.67 21.22 -11.27
N TYR A 61 -3.61 20.83 -10.55
CA TYR A 61 -2.70 21.76 -9.90
C TYR A 61 -1.93 22.61 -10.93
N LYS A 62 -1.30 21.99 -11.93
CA LYS A 62 -0.52 22.67 -12.98
C LYS A 62 -1.36 23.70 -13.73
N ASN A 63 -2.60 23.33 -14.09
CA ASN A 63 -3.50 24.17 -14.88
C ASN A 63 -4.38 25.11 -14.03
N LYS A 64 -4.23 25.14 -12.70
CA LYS A 64 -5.00 25.97 -11.77
C LYS A 64 -6.52 25.78 -11.89
N ILE A 65 -6.96 24.56 -12.14
CA ILE A 65 -8.38 24.21 -12.28
C ILE A 65 -8.90 23.44 -11.06
N LYS A 66 -10.18 23.56 -10.81
CA LYS A 66 -10.86 22.74 -9.80
C LYS A 66 -11.09 21.32 -10.32
N TYR A 67 -11.08 20.35 -9.40
CA TYR A 67 -11.59 19.02 -9.67
C TYR A 67 -12.95 18.86 -8.99
N LYS A 68 -14.03 18.75 -9.78
CA LYS A 68 -15.40 18.90 -9.26
C LYS A 68 -15.50 20.19 -8.43
N ASN A 69 -15.92 20.09 -7.18
CA ASN A 69 -16.05 21.23 -6.26
C ASN A 69 -14.77 21.53 -5.45
N TYR A 70 -13.68 20.79 -5.67
CA TYR A 70 -12.46 20.92 -4.89
C TYR A 70 -11.46 21.87 -5.57
N ASP A 71 -11.01 22.85 -4.80
CA ASP A 71 -9.95 23.77 -5.19
C ASP A 71 -8.59 23.12 -4.90
N ILE A 72 -7.94 22.62 -5.94
CA ILE A 72 -6.69 21.86 -5.82
C ILE A 72 -5.54 22.75 -5.36
N GLN A 73 -5.54 24.04 -5.72
CA GLN A 73 -4.53 25.01 -5.22
C GLN A 73 -4.61 25.17 -3.70
N LYS A 74 -5.82 25.24 -3.16
CA LYS A 74 -6.04 25.32 -1.70
C LYS A 74 -5.68 24.00 -1.01
N LEU A 75 -6.00 22.86 -1.60
CA LEU A 75 -5.64 21.56 -1.05
C LEU A 75 -4.13 21.37 -1.02
N TRP A 76 -3.42 21.75 -2.08
CA TRP A 76 -1.96 21.70 -2.17
C TRP A 76 -1.27 22.44 -1.00
N LYS A 77 -1.78 23.63 -0.66
CA LYS A 77 -1.28 24.44 0.48
C LYS A 77 -1.68 23.91 1.85
N LYS A 78 -2.74 23.10 1.94
CA LYS A 78 -3.24 22.56 3.22
C LYS A 78 -2.61 21.25 3.62
N ALA A 79 -2.28 20.40 2.66
CA ALA A 79 -1.79 19.05 2.90
C ALA A 79 -0.62 18.69 2.00
N THR A 80 0.24 17.84 2.52
CA THR A 80 1.25 17.11 1.76
C THR A 80 0.81 15.65 1.69
N ILE A 81 0.71 15.12 0.48
CA ILE A 81 0.32 13.72 0.25
C ILE A 81 1.55 12.94 -0.17
N TYR A 82 1.79 11.84 0.52
CA TYR A 82 2.84 10.87 0.26
C TYR A 82 2.19 9.63 -0.35
N ILE A 83 2.59 9.25 -1.54
CA ILE A 83 2.00 8.15 -2.29
C ILE A 83 3.05 7.06 -2.48
N VAL A 84 2.78 5.86 -1.97
CA VAL A 84 3.55 4.65 -2.25
C VAL A 84 2.70 3.78 -3.19
N PRO A 85 2.90 3.89 -4.51
CA PRO A 85 1.99 3.27 -5.47
C PRO A 85 2.09 1.74 -5.49
N MET A 86 3.20 1.17 -5.04
CA MET A 86 3.41 -0.28 -5.04
C MET A 86 4.30 -0.68 -3.87
N VAL A 87 3.70 -1.29 -2.84
CA VAL A 87 4.42 -1.74 -1.65
C VAL A 87 5.11 -3.09 -1.88
N ASN A 88 4.50 -3.95 -2.70
CA ASN A 88 4.90 -5.34 -2.94
C ASN A 88 5.25 -5.61 -4.41
N PRO A 89 6.34 -5.02 -4.95
CA PRO A 89 6.65 -5.13 -6.38
C PRO A 89 7.00 -6.56 -6.81
N ASP A 90 7.70 -7.33 -5.98
CA ASP A 90 8.08 -8.71 -6.30
C ASP A 90 6.86 -9.62 -6.37
N GLY A 91 5.96 -9.52 -5.38
CA GLY A 91 4.71 -10.26 -5.38
C GLY A 91 3.84 -9.90 -6.58
N VAL A 92 3.74 -8.60 -6.93
CA VAL A 92 3.00 -8.15 -8.11
C VAL A 92 3.60 -8.74 -9.38
N ASN A 93 4.93 -8.70 -9.55
CA ASN A 93 5.59 -9.32 -10.71
C ASN A 93 5.33 -10.82 -10.78
N PHE A 94 5.30 -11.51 -9.63
CA PHE A 94 4.95 -12.93 -9.57
C PHE A 94 3.48 -13.17 -9.95
N SER A 95 2.55 -12.43 -9.36
CA SER A 95 1.11 -12.53 -9.65
C SER A 95 0.77 -12.27 -11.13
N LEU A 96 1.52 -11.40 -11.79
CA LEU A 96 1.38 -11.09 -13.21
C LEU A 96 2.13 -12.06 -14.16
N GLY A 97 2.81 -13.08 -13.62
CA GLY A 97 3.65 -13.97 -14.43
C GLY A 97 4.89 -13.30 -15.03
N LYS A 98 5.32 -12.17 -14.49
CA LYS A 98 6.47 -11.36 -14.98
C LYS A 98 7.77 -11.61 -14.22
N LEU A 99 7.72 -12.42 -13.17
CA LEU A 99 8.90 -12.74 -12.37
C LEU A 99 9.91 -13.55 -13.21
N LYS A 100 11.20 -13.15 -13.13
CA LYS A 100 12.31 -13.83 -13.85
C LYS A 100 13.21 -14.63 -12.92
N ASN A 101 13.05 -14.52 -11.62
CA ASN A 101 13.89 -15.18 -10.63
C ASN A 101 13.59 -16.67 -10.57
N LYS A 102 14.51 -17.51 -11.10
CA LYS A 102 14.32 -18.98 -11.22
C LYS A 102 14.13 -19.66 -9.87
N TYR A 103 14.80 -19.20 -8.81
CA TYR A 103 14.65 -19.77 -7.47
C TYR A 103 13.21 -19.67 -6.97
N TYR A 104 12.60 -18.49 -7.06
CA TYR A 104 11.24 -18.28 -6.59
C TYR A 104 10.19 -18.91 -7.53
N LEU A 105 10.47 -18.97 -8.82
CA LEU A 105 9.60 -19.71 -9.76
C LEU A 105 9.55 -21.20 -9.41
N GLU A 106 10.69 -21.81 -9.08
CA GLU A 106 10.73 -23.21 -8.66
C GLU A 106 10.13 -23.40 -7.25
N LYS A 107 10.44 -22.51 -6.31
CA LYS A 107 9.91 -22.54 -4.94
C LYS A 107 8.37 -22.54 -4.91
N TRP A 108 7.74 -21.78 -5.79
CA TRP A 108 6.30 -21.59 -5.83
C TRP A 108 5.62 -22.22 -7.04
N LYS A 109 6.26 -23.21 -7.67
CA LYS A 109 5.75 -23.88 -8.88
C LYS A 109 4.36 -24.49 -8.73
N GLU A 110 4.01 -24.92 -7.54
CA GLU A 110 2.68 -25.46 -7.22
C GLU A 110 1.54 -24.44 -7.43
N TYR A 111 1.85 -23.15 -7.38
CA TYR A 111 0.89 -22.05 -7.60
C TYR A 111 0.89 -21.51 -9.04
N SER A 112 1.68 -22.11 -9.95
CA SER A 112 1.87 -21.60 -11.33
C SER A 112 0.57 -21.43 -12.12
N ASN A 113 -0.46 -22.22 -11.83
CA ASN A 113 -1.77 -22.15 -12.50
C ASN A 113 -2.76 -21.19 -11.84
N ILE A 114 -2.39 -20.54 -10.72
CA ILE A 114 -3.26 -19.66 -9.93
C ILE A 114 -2.52 -18.40 -9.48
N LEU A 115 -1.58 -17.89 -10.29
CA LEU A 115 -0.77 -16.73 -9.97
C LEU A 115 -1.62 -15.47 -9.69
N ASP A 116 -2.75 -15.34 -10.36
CA ASP A 116 -3.74 -14.28 -10.18
C ASP A 116 -4.35 -14.25 -8.77
N ARG A 117 -4.24 -15.34 -8.01
CA ARG A 117 -4.67 -15.46 -6.61
C ARG A 117 -3.55 -15.20 -5.60
N TRP A 118 -2.30 -15.04 -6.07
CA TRP A 118 -1.15 -14.83 -5.20
C TRP A 118 -1.26 -13.48 -4.48
N LYS A 119 -1.57 -13.51 -3.18
CA LYS A 119 -1.76 -12.34 -2.33
C LYS A 119 -0.48 -11.90 -1.61
N ALA A 120 0.35 -12.85 -1.24
CA ALA A 120 1.55 -12.67 -0.43
C ALA A 120 2.66 -11.87 -1.15
N ASN A 121 3.72 -11.50 -0.41
CA ASN A 121 4.97 -11.09 -1.03
C ASN A 121 5.71 -12.31 -1.61
N ILE A 122 6.89 -12.10 -2.16
CA ILE A 122 7.63 -13.21 -2.81
C ILE A 122 8.12 -14.27 -1.81
N ASN A 123 8.23 -13.94 -0.52
CA ASN A 123 8.56 -14.90 0.53
C ASN A 123 7.34 -15.73 1.00
N GLY A 124 6.14 -15.44 0.50
CA GLY A 124 4.91 -16.12 0.89
C GLY A 124 4.29 -15.56 2.17
N VAL A 125 4.57 -14.29 2.51
CA VAL A 125 4.06 -13.59 3.69
C VAL A 125 2.99 -12.58 3.30
N ASP A 126 1.85 -12.60 3.98
CA ASP A 126 0.82 -11.56 3.84
C ASP A 126 1.29 -10.29 4.57
N LEU A 127 1.69 -9.27 3.79
CA LEU A 127 2.27 -8.06 4.34
C LEU A 127 1.34 -7.31 5.30
N ASN A 128 0.02 -7.36 5.11
CA ASN A 128 -0.94 -6.75 6.02
C ASN A 128 -0.90 -7.34 7.42
N LEU A 129 -0.49 -8.59 7.53
CA LEU A 129 -0.41 -9.31 8.80
C LEU A 129 0.98 -9.26 9.44
N ASN A 130 1.97 -8.64 8.76
CA ASN A 130 3.37 -8.64 9.19
C ASN A 130 3.77 -7.39 10.00
N TYR A 131 2.86 -6.42 10.15
CA TYR A 131 3.08 -5.22 10.97
C TYR A 131 3.03 -5.51 12.47
N PRO A 132 3.70 -4.68 13.32
CA PRO A 132 3.76 -4.90 14.77
C PRO A 132 2.45 -4.53 15.50
N ALA A 133 1.39 -4.23 14.79
CA ALA A 133 0.08 -3.89 15.34
C ALA A 133 -0.80 -5.16 15.42
N GLY A 134 -0.77 -5.83 16.56
CA GLY A 134 -1.57 -7.05 16.81
C GLY A 134 -1.07 -8.29 16.08
N TRP A 135 0.23 -8.38 15.80
CA TRP A 135 0.82 -9.51 15.08
C TRP A 135 0.56 -10.87 15.78
N GLU A 136 0.69 -10.94 17.09
CA GLU A 136 0.43 -12.16 17.87
C GLU A 136 -1.01 -12.62 17.75
N ILE A 137 -1.95 -11.67 17.68
CA ILE A 137 -3.38 -11.96 17.46
C ILE A 137 -3.58 -12.52 16.06
N ALA A 138 -2.95 -11.91 15.05
CA ALA A 138 -3.01 -12.40 13.68
C ALA A 138 -2.45 -13.83 13.59
N VAL A 139 -1.29 -14.12 14.18
CA VAL A 139 -0.70 -15.48 14.24
C VAL A 139 -1.65 -16.46 14.88
N SER A 140 -2.22 -16.14 16.05
CA SER A 140 -3.17 -17.00 16.76
C SER A 140 -4.39 -17.32 15.88
N ASN A 141 -4.98 -16.31 15.26
CA ASN A 141 -6.16 -16.46 14.42
C ASN A 141 -5.87 -17.30 13.17
N LYS A 142 -4.72 -17.05 12.51
CA LYS A 142 -4.35 -17.81 11.31
C LYS A 142 -3.99 -19.26 11.59
N LYS A 143 -3.36 -19.55 12.73
CA LYS A 143 -3.12 -20.92 13.19
C LYS A 143 -4.43 -21.69 13.42
N LYS A 144 -5.46 -21.07 13.98
CA LYS A 144 -6.80 -21.68 14.13
C LYS A 144 -7.44 -22.04 12.77
N LEU A 145 -7.05 -21.36 11.70
CA LEU A 145 -7.48 -21.64 10.32
C LEU A 145 -6.54 -22.60 9.58
N GLY A 146 -5.56 -23.21 10.26
CA GLY A 146 -4.63 -24.17 9.68
C GLY A 146 -3.47 -23.52 8.90
N ILE A 147 -3.25 -22.21 9.03
CA ILE A 147 -2.18 -21.50 8.32
C ILE A 147 -0.94 -21.41 9.22
N TYR A 148 0.04 -22.26 8.93
CA TYR A 148 1.28 -22.38 9.70
C TYR A 148 2.52 -21.95 8.93
N ASN A 149 2.46 -21.95 7.59
CA ASN A 149 3.62 -21.79 6.72
C ASN A 149 3.39 -20.69 5.67
N ALA A 150 4.51 -20.21 5.11
CA ALA A 150 4.52 -19.31 3.96
C ALA A 150 3.80 -19.95 2.76
N GLY A 151 3.10 -19.13 1.98
CA GLY A 151 2.37 -19.60 0.82
C GLY A 151 1.58 -18.49 0.13
N LEU A 152 0.53 -18.89 -0.57
CA LEU A 152 -0.31 -18.06 -1.41
C LEU A 152 -0.83 -16.79 -0.71
N ARG A 153 -1.25 -16.93 0.58
CA ARG A 153 -1.91 -15.88 1.35
C ARG A 153 -1.99 -16.18 2.85
N ASP A 154 -2.30 -15.16 3.61
CA ASP A 154 -2.72 -15.24 5.01
C ASP A 154 -1.63 -15.67 6.02
N TYR A 155 -0.40 -15.93 5.62
CA TYR A 155 0.70 -16.22 6.53
C TYR A 155 1.32 -14.93 7.06
N PRO A 156 1.36 -14.71 8.39
CA PRO A 156 1.81 -13.45 9.00
C PRO A 156 3.34 -13.29 9.08
N GLY A 157 4.11 -14.27 8.59
CA GLY A 157 5.55 -14.32 8.78
C GLY A 157 5.96 -15.03 10.08
N ASN A 158 7.25 -15.30 10.22
CA ASN A 158 7.83 -15.97 11.39
C ASN A 158 8.01 -15.03 12.60
N LYS A 159 8.02 -13.73 12.35
CA LYS A 159 8.03 -12.65 13.34
C LYS A 159 7.39 -11.40 12.76
N SER A 160 6.96 -10.50 13.62
CA SER A 160 6.57 -9.15 13.22
C SER A 160 7.75 -8.46 12.51
N LEU A 161 7.48 -7.74 11.41
CA LEU A 161 8.48 -7.08 10.60
C LEU A 161 9.58 -8.05 10.08
N SER A 162 9.19 -9.26 9.70
CA SER A 162 10.13 -10.18 9.03
C SER A 162 10.43 -9.74 7.60
N GLU A 163 9.52 -8.98 6.97
CA GLU A 163 9.59 -8.61 5.56
C GLU A 163 10.14 -7.21 5.37
N ILE A 164 11.04 -7.05 4.41
CA ILE A 164 11.69 -5.76 4.15
C ILE A 164 10.70 -4.70 3.68
N GLU A 165 9.65 -5.09 2.95
CA GLU A 165 8.59 -4.22 2.48
C GLU A 165 7.85 -3.56 3.65
N THR A 166 7.51 -4.34 4.69
CA THR A 166 6.85 -3.81 5.90
C THR A 166 7.79 -2.95 6.73
N ILE A 167 9.08 -3.31 6.81
CA ILE A 167 10.11 -2.49 7.46
C ILE A 167 10.21 -1.12 6.79
N ASN A 168 10.26 -1.08 5.46
CA ASN A 168 10.33 0.17 4.69
C ASN A 168 9.11 1.07 4.96
N MET A 169 7.91 0.50 4.98
CA MET A 169 6.68 1.24 5.28
C MET A 169 6.64 1.78 6.72
N VAL A 170 7.10 0.99 7.69
CA VAL A 170 7.20 1.44 9.10
C VAL A 170 8.22 2.57 9.23
N ASN A 171 9.39 2.45 8.59
CA ASN A 171 10.41 3.49 8.60
C ASN A 171 9.89 4.80 7.97
N LEU A 172 9.17 4.71 6.85
CA LEU A 172 8.51 5.87 6.23
C LEU A 172 7.50 6.53 7.20
N THR A 173 6.69 5.69 7.86
CA THR A 173 5.67 6.18 8.80
C THR A 173 6.32 6.88 10.00
N ARG A 174 7.40 6.32 10.56
CA ARG A 174 8.16 6.93 11.66
C ARG A 174 8.88 8.20 11.25
N LYS A 175 9.39 8.26 10.02
CA LYS A 175 10.07 9.45 9.48
C LYS A 175 9.14 10.66 9.35
N TYR A 176 7.93 10.45 8.86
CA TYR A 176 7.03 11.54 8.52
C TYR A 176 5.89 11.79 9.51
N LEU A 177 5.54 10.83 10.36
CA LEU A 177 4.46 10.93 11.36
C LEU A 177 3.15 11.42 10.71
N PHE A 178 2.53 10.57 9.90
CA PHE A 178 1.33 10.92 9.13
C PHE A 178 0.11 11.18 10.01
N ASP A 179 -0.66 12.23 9.68
CA ASP A 179 -1.96 12.52 10.31
C ASP A 179 -3.03 11.50 9.89
N MET A 180 -2.90 10.94 8.69
CA MET A 180 -3.82 9.94 8.16
C MET A 180 -3.12 9.04 7.15
N THR A 181 -3.48 7.76 7.18
CA THR A 181 -3.05 6.76 6.20
C THR A 181 -4.26 6.13 5.53
N ILE A 182 -4.20 5.96 4.21
CA ILE A 182 -5.19 5.26 3.39
C ILE A 182 -4.47 4.14 2.65
N SER A 183 -4.86 2.89 2.90
CA SER A 183 -4.35 1.72 2.18
C SER A 183 -5.42 1.23 1.22
N LEU A 184 -5.08 1.17 -0.08
CA LEU A 184 -6.01 0.75 -1.12
C LEU A 184 -5.94 -0.77 -1.32
N HIS A 185 -7.11 -1.39 -1.25
CA HIS A 185 -7.35 -2.80 -1.51
C HIS A 185 -8.45 -2.98 -2.55
N SER A 186 -8.48 -4.12 -3.24
CA SER A 186 -9.50 -4.41 -4.24
C SER A 186 -10.37 -5.64 -3.88
N GLN A 187 -10.07 -6.30 -2.77
CA GLN A 187 -10.88 -7.41 -2.26
C GLN A 187 -11.82 -6.90 -1.16
N GLY A 188 -13.09 -7.28 -1.27
CA GLY A 188 -14.16 -6.77 -0.40
C GLY A 188 -14.73 -5.42 -0.87
N ARG A 189 -15.89 -5.07 -0.34
CA ARG A 189 -16.54 -3.76 -0.53
C ARG A 189 -16.70 -3.09 0.82
N GLU A 190 -15.59 -2.94 1.53
CA GLU A 190 -15.55 -2.55 2.92
C GLU A 190 -14.52 -1.45 3.15
N ILE A 191 -14.80 -0.58 4.10
CA ILE A 191 -13.87 0.43 4.58
C ILE A 191 -13.52 0.08 6.01
N TYR A 192 -12.29 -0.39 6.21
CA TYR A 192 -11.76 -0.67 7.53
C TYR A 192 -11.22 0.61 8.16
N GLY A 193 -11.59 0.85 9.40
CA GLY A 193 -11.08 1.97 10.18
C GLY A 193 -11.26 1.71 11.67
N PRO A 194 -10.65 2.53 12.53
CA PRO A 194 -10.83 2.40 13.97
C PRO A 194 -12.31 2.60 14.33
N ASN A 195 -12.77 1.88 15.35
CA ASN A 195 -14.13 2.08 15.83
C ASN A 195 -14.28 3.46 16.48
N LYS A 196 -15.54 3.90 16.67
CA LYS A 196 -15.86 5.25 17.19
C LYS A 196 -15.27 5.52 18.59
N LYS A 197 -15.11 4.47 19.43
CA LYS A 197 -14.53 4.61 20.78
C LYS A 197 -13.02 4.81 20.72
N GLU A 198 -12.34 4.16 19.77
CA GLU A 198 -10.89 4.26 19.60
C GLU A 198 -10.48 5.59 18.96
N ASN A 199 -11.16 6.00 17.88
CA ASN A 199 -10.87 7.26 17.20
C ASN A 199 -12.13 7.79 16.48
N LYS A 200 -12.91 8.63 17.18
CA LYS A 200 -14.15 9.23 16.66
C LYS A 200 -13.94 9.95 15.32
N LYS A 201 -12.86 10.72 15.19
CA LYS A 201 -12.58 11.50 13.95
C LYS A 201 -12.31 10.59 12.76
N ALA A 202 -11.47 9.58 12.91
CA ALA A 202 -11.19 8.63 11.84
C ALA A 202 -12.42 7.81 11.47
N TYR A 203 -13.22 7.39 12.45
CA TYR A 203 -14.50 6.72 12.21
C TYR A 203 -15.45 7.59 11.37
N GLU A 204 -15.62 8.87 11.70
CA GLU A 204 -16.48 9.79 10.95
C GLU A 204 -15.98 10.06 9.53
N ILE A 205 -14.65 10.07 9.32
CA ILE A 205 -14.04 10.15 7.98
C ILE A 205 -14.40 8.89 7.18
N GLY A 206 -14.24 7.68 7.76
CA GLY A 206 -14.62 6.41 7.13
C GLY A 206 -16.09 6.43 6.69
N LYS A 207 -17.00 6.86 7.56
CA LYS A 207 -18.43 7.00 7.24
C LYS A 207 -18.75 7.98 6.10
N LYS A 208 -17.91 8.99 5.87
CA LYS A 208 -18.05 9.87 4.71
C LYS A 208 -17.63 9.19 3.41
N PHE A 209 -16.61 8.33 3.45
CA PHE A 209 -16.22 7.54 2.27
C PHE A 209 -17.28 6.50 1.88
N GLU A 210 -17.99 5.91 2.85
CA GLU A 210 -19.09 4.96 2.58
C GLU A 210 -20.27 5.59 1.82
N LYS A 211 -20.47 6.91 1.94
CA LYS A 211 -21.62 7.64 1.37
C LYS A 211 -21.39 8.18 -0.05
N ASN A 212 -20.16 8.12 -0.55
CA ASN A 212 -19.76 8.65 -1.87
C ASN A 212 -19.33 7.52 -2.82
#